data_c8f3f964a1320a02e848e0c69aca93e4
#
_entry.id   c8f3f964a1320a02e848e0c69aca93e4
#
_cell.length_a   1.000
_cell.length_b   1.000
_cell.length_c   1.000
_cell.angle_alpha   90.00
_cell.angle_beta   90.00
_cell.angle_gamma   90.00
#
_symmetry.space_group_name_H-M   'P 1'
#
loop_
_entity.id
_entity.type
_entity.pdbx_description
1 polymer ?
#
loop_
_entity_poly.entity_id
_entity_poly.type
_entity_poly.pdbx_seq_one_letter_code
_entity_poly.pdbx_strand_id
1 'polypeptide(L)'
;MSMILNCLFVGLGGFVGSVLRYLVSLIPLEHESGFPLVTLGINVLGAFLLGFIMSVAGRDAGLDPRTLLFLKVGVCGGFTTFSTFALEAHGLLSGGKPLVAILYMVLSVVLCVFAIYGAGVLAR
;
A
#
# COMPACT_ATOMS: atom_id res chain seq x y z
N MET A 1 23.66 16.63 5.64
CA MET A 1 22.54 17.61 5.76
C MET A 1 21.33 17.19 4.92
N SER A 2 21.50 17.00 3.61
CA SER A 2 20.38 16.60 2.73
C SER A 2 19.80 15.23 3.11
N MET A 3 20.63 14.29 3.56
CA MET A 3 20.16 12.97 4.00
C MET A 3 19.26 13.08 5.24
N ILE A 4 19.60 13.94 6.18
CA ILE A 4 18.79 14.15 7.38
C ILE A 4 17.42 14.75 7.00
N LEU A 5 17.41 15.74 6.10
CA LEU A 5 16.16 16.31 5.60
C LEU A 5 15.33 15.26 4.87
N ASN A 6 15.96 14.43 4.06
CA ASN A 6 15.26 13.35 3.37
C ASN A 6 14.63 12.38 4.38
N CYS A 7 15.35 12.03 5.44
CA CYS A 7 14.82 11.18 6.51
C CYS A 7 13.62 11.82 7.21
N LEU A 8 13.65 13.15 7.42
CA LEU A 8 12.53 13.86 8.03
C LEU A 8 11.29 13.81 7.13
N PHE A 9 11.45 14.04 5.82
CA PHE A 9 10.34 13.95 4.87
C PHE A 9 9.77 12.54 4.82
N VAL A 10 10.63 11.53 4.75
CA VAL A 10 10.21 10.12 4.77
C VAL A 10 9.51 9.80 6.08
N GLY A 11 10.06 10.23 7.21
CA GLY A 11 9.48 9.97 8.53
C GLY A 11 8.12 10.61 8.72
N LEU A 12 7.96 11.87 8.29
CA LEU A 12 6.66 12.55 8.34
C LEU A 12 5.64 11.86 7.44
N GLY A 13 6.05 11.49 6.23
CA GLY A 13 5.19 10.74 5.32
C GLY A 13 4.79 9.38 5.90
N GLY A 14 5.75 8.67 6.49
CA GLY A 14 5.50 7.40 7.15
C GLY A 14 4.54 7.54 8.31
N PHE A 15 4.68 8.60 9.10
CA PHE A 15 3.73 8.92 10.16
C PHE A 15 2.32 9.05 9.60
N VAL A 16 2.14 9.87 8.56
CA VAL A 16 0.84 10.08 7.93
C VAL A 16 0.29 8.77 7.38
N GLY A 17 1.12 8.04 6.62
CA GLY A 17 0.69 6.80 5.98
C GLY A 17 0.31 5.72 6.99
N SER A 18 1.11 5.52 8.03
CA SER A 18 0.83 4.49 9.04
C SER A 18 -0.39 4.83 9.88
N VAL A 19 -0.60 6.11 10.21
CA VAL A 19 -1.82 6.54 10.92
C VAL A 19 -3.05 6.31 10.05
N LEU A 20 -2.99 6.68 8.77
CA LEU A 20 -4.09 6.44 7.84
C LEU A 20 -4.39 4.96 7.72
N ARG A 21 -3.36 4.12 7.61
CA ARG A 21 -3.54 2.66 7.56
C ARG A 21 -4.23 2.16 8.82
N TYR A 22 -3.81 2.61 9.99
CA TYR A 22 -4.46 2.23 11.24
C TYR A 22 -5.93 2.61 11.24
N LEU A 23 -6.25 3.85 10.85
CA LEU A 23 -7.64 4.32 10.83
C LEU A 23 -8.50 3.50 9.86
N VAL A 24 -7.98 3.19 8.68
CA VAL A 24 -8.71 2.35 7.71
C VAL A 24 -8.88 0.94 8.26
N SER A 25 -7.89 0.43 9.00
CA SER A 25 -7.98 -0.92 9.59
C SER A 25 -9.09 -1.05 10.63
N LEU A 26 -9.61 0.06 11.14
CA LEU A 26 -10.73 0.06 12.09
C LEU A 26 -12.10 -0.15 11.42
N ILE A 27 -12.15 -0.10 10.09
CA ILE A 27 -13.40 -0.34 9.35
C ILE A 27 -13.82 -1.79 9.57
N PRO A 28 -15.06 -2.03 10.10
CA PRO A 28 -15.51 -3.39 10.42
C PRO A 28 -16.04 -4.10 9.16
N LEU A 29 -15.21 -4.29 8.17
CA LEU A 29 -15.55 -4.97 6.92
C LEU A 29 -14.98 -6.38 6.99
N GLU A 30 -15.81 -7.34 7.37
CA GLU A 30 -15.42 -8.72 7.52
C GLU A 30 -16.28 -9.62 6.63
N HIS A 31 -15.64 -10.60 6.00
CA HIS A 31 -16.32 -11.64 5.26
C HIS A 31 -16.32 -12.92 6.11
N GLU A 32 -17.39 -13.69 6.03
CA GLU A 32 -17.53 -14.93 6.83
C GLU A 32 -16.45 -15.97 6.51
N SER A 33 -15.83 -15.92 5.32
CA SER A 33 -14.71 -16.79 4.96
C SER A 33 -13.42 -16.46 5.72
N GLY A 34 -13.36 -15.30 6.37
CA GLY A 34 -12.13 -14.79 6.99
C GLY A 34 -11.21 -14.08 6.03
N PHE A 35 -11.61 -13.86 4.77
CA PHE A 35 -10.78 -13.17 3.79
C PHE A 35 -10.50 -11.74 4.25
N PRO A 36 -9.22 -11.30 4.33
CA PRO A 36 -8.86 -9.97 4.86
C PRO A 36 -9.12 -8.85 3.86
N LEU A 37 -10.38 -8.46 3.73
CA LEU A 37 -10.81 -7.45 2.75
C LEU A 37 -10.17 -6.07 3.00
N VAL A 38 -10.05 -5.67 4.26
CA VAL A 38 -9.54 -4.34 4.60
C VAL A 38 -8.07 -4.21 4.23
N THR A 39 -7.25 -5.20 4.59
CA THR A 39 -5.83 -5.19 4.24
C THR A 39 -5.63 -5.25 2.73
N LEU A 40 -6.42 -6.07 2.03
CA LEU A 40 -6.38 -6.09 0.57
C LEU A 40 -6.67 -4.71 -0.01
N GLY A 41 -7.72 -4.07 0.49
CA GLY A 41 -8.10 -2.72 0.06
C GLY A 41 -7.03 -1.69 0.32
N ILE A 42 -6.41 -1.72 1.50
CA ILE A 42 -5.30 -0.85 1.86
C ILE A 42 -4.15 -0.99 0.85
N ASN A 43 -3.74 -2.22 0.59
CA ASN A 43 -2.59 -2.47 -0.27
C ASN A 43 -2.90 -2.13 -1.74
N VAL A 44 -4.10 -2.45 -2.22
CA VAL A 44 -4.51 -2.11 -3.59
C VAL A 44 -4.61 -0.60 -3.76
N LEU A 45 -5.24 0.09 -2.82
CA LEU A 45 -5.35 1.56 -2.88
C LEU A 45 -3.97 2.21 -2.82
N GLY A 46 -3.11 1.75 -1.92
CA GLY A 46 -1.75 2.27 -1.80
C GLY A 46 -0.93 2.02 -3.05
N ALA A 47 -1.06 0.83 -3.66
CA ALA A 47 -0.39 0.51 -4.91
C ALA A 47 -0.87 1.43 -6.05
N PHE A 48 -2.19 1.65 -6.14
CA PHE A 48 -2.75 2.56 -7.13
C PHE A 48 -2.20 3.98 -6.97
N LEU A 49 -2.20 4.50 -5.74
CA LEU A 49 -1.68 5.84 -5.46
C LEU A 49 -0.19 5.94 -5.79
N LEU A 50 0.59 4.90 -5.46
CA LEU A 50 2.01 4.86 -5.79
C LEU A 50 2.22 4.90 -7.31
N GLY A 51 1.48 4.09 -8.05
CA GLY A 51 1.55 4.08 -9.50
C GLY A 51 1.18 5.42 -10.11
N PHE A 52 0.15 6.07 -9.58
CA PHE A 52 -0.29 7.39 -10.04
C PHE A 52 0.80 8.44 -9.79
N ILE A 53 1.36 8.48 -8.56
CA ILE A 53 2.42 9.42 -8.19
C ILE A 53 3.64 9.23 -9.10
N MET A 54 4.04 7.99 -9.34
CA MET A 54 5.21 7.71 -10.17
C MET A 54 4.98 8.09 -11.63
N SER A 55 3.76 7.92 -12.13
CA SER A 55 3.43 8.34 -13.50
C SER A 55 3.48 9.85 -13.65
N VAL A 56 2.92 10.58 -12.68
CA VAL A 56 2.96 12.05 -12.69
C VAL A 56 4.40 12.54 -12.57
N ALA A 57 5.17 11.95 -11.66
CA ALA A 57 6.57 12.35 -11.44
C ALA A 57 7.43 12.11 -12.69
N GLY A 58 7.13 11.05 -13.45
CA GLY A 58 7.88 10.73 -14.67
C GLY A 58 7.58 11.67 -15.83
N ARG A 59 6.37 12.26 -15.86
CA ARG A 59 5.97 13.19 -16.93
C ARG A 59 6.33 14.63 -16.63
N ASP A 60 6.22 15.00 -15.38
CA ASP A 60 6.35 16.39 -14.95
C ASP A 60 7.59 16.55 -14.10
N ALA A 61 8.57 17.27 -14.64
CA ALA A 61 9.81 17.56 -13.93
C ALA A 61 9.63 18.53 -12.75
N GLY A 62 8.41 19.05 -12.55
CA GLY A 62 8.13 20.00 -11.48
C GLY A 62 8.00 19.40 -10.10
N LEU A 63 7.93 18.08 -9.96
CA LEU A 63 7.78 17.46 -8.64
C LEU A 63 9.11 17.45 -7.89
N ASP A 64 9.13 18.12 -6.73
CA ASP A 64 10.31 18.20 -5.89
C ASP A 64 10.74 16.80 -5.42
N PRO A 65 12.03 16.44 -5.49
CA PRO A 65 12.50 15.12 -5.03
C PRO A 65 12.14 14.81 -3.58
N ARG A 66 12.12 15.78 -2.68
CA ARG A 66 11.73 15.55 -1.29
C ARG A 66 10.24 15.30 -1.15
N THR A 67 9.42 16.02 -1.94
CA THR A 67 7.98 15.75 -1.99
C THR A 67 7.73 14.35 -2.50
N LEU A 68 8.47 13.90 -3.51
CA LEU A 68 8.37 12.54 -4.01
C LEU A 68 8.75 11.51 -2.94
N LEU A 69 9.82 11.76 -2.19
CA LEU A 69 10.20 10.89 -1.06
C LEU A 69 9.10 10.84 0.00
N PHE A 70 8.53 11.99 0.34
CA PHE A 70 7.43 12.07 1.31
C PHE A 70 6.25 11.21 0.86
N LEU A 71 5.84 11.35 -0.40
CA LEU A 71 4.67 10.64 -0.93
C LEU A 71 4.95 9.17 -1.18
N LYS A 72 6.03 8.86 -1.89
CA LYS A 72 6.34 7.50 -2.35
C LYS A 72 6.79 6.61 -1.20
N VAL A 73 7.90 7.00 -0.56
CA VAL A 73 8.51 6.18 0.49
C VAL A 73 7.76 6.36 1.79
N GLY A 74 7.39 7.60 2.13
CA GLY A 74 6.71 7.92 3.38
C GLY A 74 5.26 7.50 3.37
N VAL A 75 4.42 8.25 2.68
CA VAL A 75 2.95 8.06 2.75
C VAL A 75 2.56 6.69 2.20
N CYS A 76 2.90 6.39 0.96
CA CYS A 76 2.52 5.10 0.35
C CYS A 76 3.22 3.93 1.04
N GLY A 77 4.52 4.08 1.37
CA GLY A 77 5.26 3.04 2.07
C GLY A 77 4.75 2.77 3.48
N GLY A 78 4.30 3.80 4.19
CA GLY A 78 3.71 3.65 5.52
C GLY A 78 2.26 3.17 5.49
N PHE A 79 1.52 3.52 4.45
CA PHE A 79 0.13 3.12 4.30
C PHE A 79 -0.02 1.64 3.94
N THR A 80 0.80 1.15 3.02
CA THR A 80 0.77 -0.26 2.60
C THR A 80 1.54 -1.14 3.59
N THR A 81 1.21 -2.44 3.60
CA THR A 81 1.86 -3.35 4.55
C THR A 81 2.00 -4.76 3.99
N PHE A 82 3.23 -5.21 3.88
CA PHE A 82 3.52 -6.59 3.53
C PHE A 82 3.48 -7.50 4.77
N SER A 83 3.95 -7.00 5.92
CA SER A 83 4.04 -7.83 7.12
C SER A 83 2.67 -8.21 7.68
N THR A 84 1.70 -7.29 7.67
CA THR A 84 0.32 -7.61 8.07
C THR A 84 -0.30 -8.61 7.13
N PHE A 85 -0.09 -8.42 5.83
CA PHE A 85 -0.52 -9.37 4.80
C PHE A 85 0.04 -10.77 5.07
N ALA A 86 1.35 -10.87 5.32
CA ALA A 86 2.00 -12.16 5.59
C ALA A 86 1.46 -12.80 6.86
N LEU A 87 1.25 -12.01 7.91
CA LEU A 87 0.71 -12.49 9.17
C LEU A 87 -0.71 -13.04 9.00
N GLU A 88 -1.55 -12.33 8.27
CA GLU A 88 -2.93 -12.75 7.99
C GLU A 88 -2.97 -14.01 7.13
N ALA A 89 -2.12 -14.08 6.09
CA ALA A 89 -2.04 -15.28 5.24
C ALA A 89 -1.59 -16.49 6.07
N HIS A 90 -0.60 -16.31 6.92
CA HIS A 90 -0.14 -17.36 7.84
C HIS A 90 -1.28 -17.81 8.78
N GLY A 91 -2.02 -16.83 9.32
CA GLY A 91 -3.17 -17.13 10.20
C GLY A 91 -4.24 -17.95 9.51
N LEU A 92 -4.51 -17.68 8.24
CA LEU A 92 -5.48 -18.45 7.46
C LEU A 92 -4.98 -19.88 7.22
N LEU A 93 -3.69 -20.05 6.91
CA LEU A 93 -3.10 -21.38 6.75
C LEU A 93 -3.16 -22.17 8.05
N SER A 94 -2.77 -21.55 9.16
CA SER A 94 -2.77 -22.19 10.49
C SER A 94 -4.18 -22.49 10.97
N GLY A 95 -5.15 -21.68 10.57
CA GLY A 95 -6.57 -21.83 10.93
C GLY A 95 -7.34 -22.82 10.07
N GLY A 96 -6.67 -23.55 9.19
CA GLY A 96 -7.31 -24.56 8.36
C GLY A 96 -8.07 -23.99 7.15
N LYS A 97 -7.68 -22.81 6.67
CA LYS A 97 -8.30 -22.18 5.51
C LYS A 97 -7.27 -21.95 4.39
N PRO A 98 -6.65 -23.03 3.85
CA PRO A 98 -5.58 -22.87 2.87
C PRO A 98 -6.06 -22.28 1.55
N LEU A 99 -7.29 -22.57 1.11
CA LEU A 99 -7.82 -22.02 -0.14
C LEU A 99 -8.02 -20.51 -0.03
N VAL A 100 -8.56 -20.05 1.10
CA VAL A 100 -8.73 -18.60 1.35
C VAL A 100 -7.36 -17.93 1.41
N ALA A 101 -6.38 -18.55 2.06
CA ALA A 101 -5.02 -18.02 2.14
C ALA A 101 -4.39 -17.89 0.75
N ILE A 102 -4.48 -18.91 -0.09
CA ILE A 102 -3.92 -18.89 -1.44
C ILE A 102 -4.61 -17.82 -2.28
N LEU A 103 -5.93 -17.76 -2.22
CA LEU A 103 -6.71 -16.75 -2.93
C LEU A 103 -6.30 -15.34 -2.50
N TYR A 104 -6.13 -15.11 -1.19
CA TYR A 104 -5.70 -13.84 -0.65
C TYR A 104 -4.31 -13.46 -1.17
N MET A 105 -3.36 -14.40 -1.13
CA MET A 105 -2.00 -14.16 -1.60
C MET A 105 -1.97 -13.84 -3.10
N VAL A 106 -2.67 -14.62 -3.91
CA VAL A 106 -2.71 -14.42 -5.37
C VAL A 106 -3.38 -13.10 -5.72
N LEU A 107 -4.56 -12.84 -5.16
CA LEU A 107 -5.29 -11.60 -5.43
C LEU A 107 -4.51 -10.37 -4.97
N SER A 108 -3.83 -10.44 -3.83
CA SER A 108 -3.04 -9.32 -3.34
C SER A 108 -1.94 -8.95 -4.34
N VAL A 109 -1.18 -9.93 -4.82
CA VAL A 109 -0.11 -9.67 -5.77
C VAL A 109 -0.66 -9.19 -7.10
N VAL A 110 -1.65 -9.89 -7.65
CA VAL A 110 -2.19 -9.58 -8.98
C VAL A 110 -2.86 -8.22 -8.98
N LEU A 111 -3.74 -7.97 -8.01
CA LEU A 111 -4.49 -6.71 -7.97
C LEU A 111 -3.58 -5.51 -7.70
N CYS A 112 -2.56 -5.65 -6.85
CA CYS A 112 -1.63 -4.56 -6.58
C CYS A 112 -0.79 -4.22 -7.81
N VAL A 113 -0.29 -5.22 -8.52
CA VAL A 113 0.49 -5.00 -9.75
C VAL A 113 -0.38 -4.34 -10.82
N PHE A 114 -1.60 -4.85 -11.00
CA PHE A 114 -2.54 -4.24 -11.98
C PHE A 114 -3.00 -2.85 -11.55
N ALA A 115 -3.10 -2.59 -10.24
CA ALA A 115 -3.44 -1.26 -9.75
C ALA A 115 -2.36 -0.23 -10.15
N ILE A 116 -1.09 -0.59 -10.04
CA ILE A 116 0.00 0.28 -10.47
C ILE A 116 -0.08 0.53 -11.98
N TYR A 117 -0.30 -0.53 -12.75
CA TYR A 117 -0.44 -0.42 -14.21
C TYR A 117 -1.64 0.46 -14.59
N GLY A 118 -2.79 0.21 -13.98
CA GLY A 118 -4.00 0.99 -14.25
C GLY A 118 -3.86 2.46 -13.88
N ALA A 119 -3.20 2.75 -12.78
CA ALA A 119 -2.92 4.13 -12.37
C ALA A 119 -2.05 4.84 -13.43
N GLY A 120 -1.05 4.14 -13.97
CA GLY A 120 -0.20 4.67 -15.02
C GLY A 120 -0.98 5.00 -16.28
N VAL A 121 -1.93 4.14 -16.66
CA VAL A 121 -2.80 4.38 -17.82
C VAL A 121 -3.70 5.58 -17.57
N LEU A 122 -4.31 5.68 -16.39
CA LEU A 122 -5.21 6.80 -16.06
C LEU A 122 -4.47 8.13 -15.95
N ALA A 123 -3.21 8.11 -15.57
CA ALA A 123 -2.42 9.33 -15.39
C ALA A 123 -1.83 9.89 -16.70
N ARG A 124 -2.04 9.24 -17.84
CA ARG A 124 -1.55 9.70 -19.14
C ARG A 124 -2.28 10.92 -19.66
#